data_e37d6fe68a4973edcdabab75ddc6abba
#
_entry.id   e37d6fe68a4973edcdabab75ddc6abba
#
_cell.length_a   1.000
_cell.length_b   1.000
_cell.length_c   1.000
_cell.angle_alpha   90.00
_cell.angle_beta   90.00
_cell.angle_gamma   90.00
#
_symmetry.space_group_name_H-M   'P 1'
#
loop_
_entity.id
_entity.type
_entity.pdbx_description
1 polymer ?
#
loop_
_entity_poly.entity_id
_entity_poly.type
_entity_poly.pdbx_seq_one_letter_code
_entity_poly.pdbx_strand_id
1 'polypeptide(L)'
;MNYLTDKILNSPKRQFHVYTNASFSMSRKIYPKLFSELFVPSYYLKKELNTINKQIKCEYINAAFRFLNLLGDFNEMGVDPLPDEEKRLLITACVNQLYKLHKKNKKNILVTSDSITFLEEVSKCEFVITNKGKILHVDFSEDNRKEMHLKTFIDFLLIANAQEVYLFRTGKMYKSGFAKSASLIYGRPYYEIVF
;
A
#
# COMPACT_ATOMS: atom_id res chain seq x y z
N MET A 1 -5.71 16.39 20.56
CA MET A 1 -6.25 15.02 20.51
C MET A 1 -7.18 14.74 21.70
N ASN A 2 -6.85 15.16 22.90
CA ASN A 2 -7.67 14.99 24.11
C ASN A 2 -9.07 15.60 24.00
N TYR A 3 -9.21 16.82 23.44
CA TYR A 3 -10.51 17.51 23.36
C TYR A 3 -11.59 16.71 22.58
N LEU A 4 -11.22 16.12 21.43
CA LEU A 4 -12.17 15.35 20.63
C LEU A 4 -12.55 14.06 21.32
N THR A 5 -11.57 13.38 21.90
CA THR A 5 -11.77 12.14 22.66
C THR A 5 -12.68 12.39 23.86
N ASP A 6 -12.43 13.44 24.63
CA ASP A 6 -13.25 13.82 25.79
C ASP A 6 -14.68 14.17 25.40
N LYS A 7 -14.85 14.87 24.26
CA LYS A 7 -16.18 15.22 23.73
C LYS A 7 -16.98 13.99 23.28
N ILE A 8 -16.31 12.97 22.73
CA ILE A 8 -16.93 11.71 22.33
C ILE A 8 -17.32 10.90 23.56
N LEU A 9 -16.38 10.70 24.51
CA LEU A 9 -16.60 9.87 25.70
C LEU A 9 -17.67 10.42 26.63
N ASN A 10 -17.79 11.76 26.74
CA ASN A 10 -18.75 12.42 27.62
C ASN A 10 -20.08 12.80 26.94
N SER A 11 -20.32 12.38 25.70
CA SER A 11 -21.54 12.69 24.98
C SER A 11 -22.60 11.60 25.21
N PRO A 12 -23.87 11.97 25.38
CA PRO A 12 -24.99 11.00 25.42
C PRO A 12 -25.31 10.41 24.05
N LYS A 13 -24.68 10.87 22.95
CA LYS A 13 -24.91 10.37 21.61
C LYS A 13 -24.23 9.01 21.43
N ARG A 14 -24.94 8.06 20.77
CA ARG A 14 -24.44 6.69 20.55
C ARG A 14 -23.50 6.56 19.35
N GLN A 15 -23.48 7.55 18.45
CA GLN A 15 -22.69 7.50 17.22
C GLN A 15 -22.09 8.87 16.91
N PHE A 16 -20.83 8.87 16.51
CA PHE A 16 -20.10 10.04 16.05
C PHE A 16 -19.48 9.75 14.69
N HIS A 17 -19.60 10.69 13.78
CA HIS A 17 -18.90 10.69 12.51
C HIS A 17 -17.76 11.71 12.63
N VAL A 18 -16.53 11.24 12.58
CA VAL A 18 -15.33 12.08 12.65
C VAL A 18 -14.62 12.03 11.31
N TYR A 19 -14.62 13.15 10.61
CA TYR A 19 -13.89 13.32 9.35
C TYR A 19 -12.54 13.98 9.66
N THR A 20 -11.46 13.22 9.56
CA THR A 20 -10.12 13.73 9.84
C THR A 20 -9.05 12.92 9.12
N ASN A 21 -8.01 13.59 8.66
CA ASN A 21 -6.78 12.98 8.15
C ASN A 21 -5.79 12.64 9.28
N ALA A 22 -6.12 12.98 10.53
CA ALA A 22 -5.29 12.60 11.66
C ALA A 22 -5.41 11.11 11.94
N SER A 23 -4.27 10.42 11.99
CA SER A 23 -4.26 9.03 12.44
C SER A 23 -4.54 9.02 13.96
N PHE A 24 -5.67 8.44 14.34
CA PHE A 24 -5.83 8.02 15.73
C PHE A 24 -4.80 6.93 16.00
N SER A 25 -4.04 7.03 17.10
CA SER A 25 -3.12 5.96 17.49
C SER A 25 -3.95 4.77 17.98
N MET A 26 -4.49 4.00 17.04
CA MET A 26 -5.13 2.74 17.37
C MET A 26 -4.07 1.75 17.81
N SER A 27 -4.29 1.14 18.97
CA SER A 27 -3.45 0.04 19.45
C SER A 27 -3.37 -1.05 18.37
N ARG A 28 -2.15 -1.53 18.08
CA ARG A 28 -1.94 -2.68 17.17
C ARG A 28 -2.75 -3.91 17.58
N LYS A 29 -3.20 -4.01 18.84
CA LYS A 29 -4.04 -5.09 19.35
C LYS A 29 -5.52 -4.93 19.00
N ILE A 30 -6.00 -3.69 18.90
CA ILE A 30 -7.43 -3.40 18.68
C ILE A 30 -7.76 -3.35 17.17
N TYR A 31 -6.85 -2.82 16.36
CA TYR A 31 -7.09 -2.64 14.93
C TYR A 31 -7.46 -3.94 14.18
N PRO A 32 -6.72 -5.08 14.36
CA PRO A 32 -7.08 -6.33 13.70
C PRO A 32 -8.51 -6.79 14.05
N LYS A 33 -8.87 -6.70 15.33
CA LYS A 33 -10.19 -7.07 15.80
C LYS A 33 -11.29 -6.22 15.18
N LEU A 34 -11.16 -4.90 15.27
CA LEU A 34 -12.13 -3.98 14.67
C LEU A 34 -12.23 -4.16 13.16
N PHE A 35 -11.11 -4.34 12.46
CA PHE A 35 -11.14 -4.56 11.02
C PHE A 35 -11.91 -5.83 10.66
N SER A 36 -11.66 -6.95 11.34
CA SER A 36 -12.34 -8.23 11.09
C SER A 36 -13.83 -8.21 11.42
N GLU A 37 -14.26 -7.38 12.37
CA GLU A 37 -15.67 -7.20 12.73
C GLU A 37 -16.43 -6.27 11.76
N LEU A 38 -15.75 -5.25 11.24
CA LEU A 38 -16.37 -4.22 10.41
C LEU A 38 -16.27 -4.48 8.90
N PHE A 39 -15.24 -5.21 8.46
CA PHE A 39 -14.94 -5.38 7.04
C PHE A 39 -14.80 -6.84 6.66
N VAL A 40 -15.69 -7.29 5.78
CA VAL A 40 -15.62 -8.62 5.16
C VAL A 40 -15.49 -8.40 3.66
N PRO A 41 -14.42 -8.94 3.01
CA PRO A 41 -14.31 -8.85 1.56
C PRO A 41 -15.56 -9.44 0.88
N SER A 42 -16.11 -8.74 -0.12
CA SER A 42 -17.22 -9.22 -0.93
C SER A 42 -16.87 -10.55 -1.61
N TYR A 43 -17.86 -11.30 -2.05
CA TYR A 43 -17.65 -12.54 -2.81
C TYR A 43 -16.73 -12.32 -4.03
N TYR A 44 -16.96 -11.24 -4.76
CA TYR A 44 -16.15 -10.91 -5.94
C TYR A 44 -14.68 -10.65 -5.56
N LEU A 45 -14.42 -9.82 -4.55
CA LEU A 45 -13.06 -9.54 -4.08
C LEU A 45 -12.35 -10.80 -3.56
N LYS A 46 -13.08 -11.67 -2.81
CA LYS A 46 -12.55 -12.96 -2.35
C LYS A 46 -12.14 -13.88 -3.51
N LYS A 47 -12.98 -13.94 -4.56
CA LYS A 47 -12.71 -14.77 -5.74
C LYS A 47 -11.43 -14.32 -6.44
N GLU A 48 -11.28 -13.03 -6.70
CA GLU A 48 -10.09 -12.48 -7.35
C GLU A 48 -8.83 -12.65 -6.47
N LEU A 49 -8.92 -12.36 -5.18
CA LEU A 49 -7.83 -12.56 -4.24
C LEU A 49 -7.38 -14.02 -4.18
N ASN A 50 -8.32 -14.97 -4.16
CA ASN A 50 -8.01 -16.39 -4.17
C ASN A 50 -7.31 -16.82 -5.47
N THR A 51 -7.69 -16.26 -6.62
CA THR A 51 -7.04 -16.51 -7.90
C THR A 51 -5.58 -16.06 -7.87
N ILE A 52 -5.32 -14.85 -7.37
CA ILE A 52 -3.96 -14.30 -7.26
C ILE A 52 -3.13 -15.09 -6.24
N ASN A 53 -3.68 -15.42 -5.08
CA ASN A 53 -2.98 -16.21 -4.06
C ASN A 53 -2.57 -17.60 -4.57
N LYS A 54 -3.39 -18.24 -5.42
CA LYS A 54 -3.02 -19.52 -6.09
C LYS A 54 -1.85 -19.36 -7.06
N GLN A 55 -1.68 -18.20 -7.66
CA GLN A 55 -0.56 -17.91 -8.56
C GLN A 55 0.74 -17.63 -7.77
N ILE A 56 0.63 -16.93 -6.63
CA ILE A 56 1.80 -16.55 -5.80
C ILE A 56 2.48 -17.80 -5.21
N LYS A 57 1.75 -18.79 -4.76
CA LYS A 57 2.21 -20.13 -4.27
C LYS A 57 3.34 -20.16 -3.23
N CYS A 58 3.73 -19.03 -2.67
CA CYS A 58 4.84 -18.91 -1.72
C CYS A 58 4.59 -17.84 -0.68
N GLU A 59 5.33 -17.92 0.42
CA GLU A 59 5.41 -16.83 1.38
C GLU A 59 6.21 -15.67 0.78
N TYR A 60 5.83 -14.45 1.09
CA TYR A 60 6.45 -13.25 0.58
C TYR A 60 6.48 -12.13 1.62
N ILE A 61 7.36 -11.17 1.37
CA ILE A 61 7.37 -9.87 2.05
C ILE A 61 6.90 -8.79 1.08
N ASN A 62 6.38 -7.67 1.58
CA ASN A 62 5.97 -6.56 0.72
C ASN A 62 6.99 -5.44 0.73
N ALA A 63 7.22 -4.86 -0.44
CA ALA A 63 7.93 -3.61 -0.64
C ALA A 63 7.02 -2.60 -1.34
N ALA A 64 6.63 -1.56 -0.62
CA ALA A 64 5.75 -0.50 -1.11
C ALA A 64 6.55 0.74 -1.52
N PHE A 65 6.20 1.32 -2.66
CA PHE A 65 6.78 2.54 -3.20
C PHE A 65 5.67 3.51 -3.60
N ARG A 66 5.80 4.78 -3.25
CA ARG A 66 4.83 5.81 -3.62
C ARG A 66 5.54 6.98 -4.28
N PHE A 67 5.46 7.06 -5.61
CA PHE A 67 6.13 8.05 -6.43
C PHE A 67 5.30 9.32 -6.65
N LEU A 68 3.97 9.25 -6.47
CA LEU A 68 3.05 10.29 -6.95
C LEU A 68 3.23 10.45 -8.48
N ASN A 69 3.43 11.69 -8.97
CA ASN A 69 3.69 11.93 -10.39
C ASN A 69 5.18 11.96 -10.77
N LEU A 70 6.10 11.60 -9.87
CA LEU A 70 7.55 11.72 -10.14
C LEU A 70 8.00 10.96 -11.40
N LEU A 71 7.37 9.81 -11.69
CA LEU A 71 7.69 9.02 -12.88
C LEU A 71 6.83 9.38 -14.11
N GLY A 72 5.80 10.24 -13.95
CA GLY A 72 4.99 10.77 -15.04
C GLY A 72 3.83 9.86 -15.48
N ASP A 73 3.56 8.78 -14.78
CA ASP A 73 2.51 7.81 -15.12
C ASP A 73 1.35 7.77 -14.12
N PHE A 74 1.41 8.60 -13.09
CA PHE A 74 0.33 8.75 -12.12
C PHE A 74 0.11 10.22 -11.79
N ASN A 75 -0.89 10.83 -12.43
CA ASN A 75 -1.17 12.25 -12.25
C ASN A 75 -1.80 12.51 -10.88
N GLU A 76 -1.02 13.10 -9.98
CA GLU A 76 -1.50 13.59 -8.69
C GLU A 76 -1.17 15.08 -8.57
N MET A 77 -2.16 15.90 -8.17
CA MET A 77 -2.06 17.37 -8.19
C MET A 77 -0.83 17.87 -7.42
N GLY A 78 -0.09 18.78 -8.03
CA GLY A 78 1.02 19.52 -7.41
C GLY A 78 2.37 18.80 -7.41
N VAL A 79 2.52 17.71 -8.15
CA VAL A 79 3.80 17.01 -8.31
C VAL A 79 4.15 16.93 -9.79
N ASP A 80 5.20 17.65 -10.20
CA ASP A 80 5.71 17.58 -11.56
C ASP A 80 6.59 16.33 -11.77
N PRO A 81 6.54 15.72 -12.97
CA PRO A 81 7.42 14.62 -13.31
C PRO A 81 8.89 15.04 -13.27
N LEU A 82 9.75 14.12 -12.86
CA LEU A 82 11.19 14.32 -12.94
C LEU A 82 11.69 14.32 -14.39
N PRO A 83 12.82 14.94 -14.70
CA PRO A 83 13.54 14.75 -15.96
C PRO A 83 13.87 13.26 -16.18
N ASP A 84 13.93 12.82 -17.44
CA ASP A 84 14.06 11.39 -17.75
C ASP A 84 15.33 10.74 -17.17
N GLU A 85 16.42 11.48 -17.08
CA GLU A 85 17.64 10.99 -16.43
C GLU A 85 17.43 10.75 -14.93
N GLU A 86 16.77 11.69 -14.24
CA GLU A 86 16.46 11.56 -12.83
C GLU A 86 15.47 10.42 -12.54
N LYS A 87 14.48 10.19 -13.45
CA LYS A 87 13.59 9.04 -13.37
C LYS A 87 14.37 7.73 -13.42
N ARG A 88 15.29 7.60 -14.38
CA ARG A 88 16.13 6.40 -14.52
C ARG A 88 16.99 6.16 -13.28
N LEU A 89 17.62 7.21 -12.75
CA LEU A 89 18.40 7.11 -11.53
C LEU A 89 17.53 6.69 -10.30
N LEU A 90 16.35 7.28 -10.17
CA LEU A 90 15.40 6.94 -9.10
C LEU A 90 14.95 5.48 -9.18
N ILE A 91 14.54 5.03 -10.36
CA ILE A 91 14.14 3.63 -10.59
C ILE A 91 15.30 2.69 -10.24
N THR A 92 16.50 2.97 -10.76
CA THR A 92 17.69 2.16 -10.48
C THR A 92 17.99 2.08 -8.98
N ALA A 93 17.91 3.21 -8.27
CA ALA A 93 18.12 3.24 -6.83
C ALA A 93 17.08 2.37 -6.08
N CYS A 94 15.79 2.46 -6.47
CA CYS A 94 14.73 1.63 -5.89
C CYS A 94 14.94 0.14 -6.17
N VAL A 95 15.29 -0.24 -7.41
CA VAL A 95 15.61 -1.63 -7.78
C VAL A 95 16.76 -2.17 -6.96
N ASN A 96 17.82 -1.38 -6.75
CA ASN A 96 18.94 -1.76 -5.91
C ASN A 96 18.53 -2.05 -4.45
N GLN A 97 17.53 -1.33 -3.92
CA GLN A 97 17.01 -1.62 -2.58
C GLN A 97 16.24 -2.96 -2.55
N LEU A 98 15.53 -3.32 -3.62
CA LEU A 98 14.86 -4.63 -3.72
C LEU A 98 15.88 -5.76 -3.72
N TYR A 99 16.99 -5.63 -4.48
CA TYR A 99 18.09 -6.62 -4.45
C TYR A 99 18.70 -6.75 -3.05
N LYS A 100 18.94 -5.64 -2.34
CA LYS A 100 19.45 -5.67 -0.95
C LYS A 100 18.45 -6.38 -0.02
N LEU A 101 17.16 -6.07 -0.13
CA LEU A 101 16.11 -6.69 0.67
C LEU A 101 16.02 -8.20 0.39
N HIS A 102 16.01 -8.60 -0.89
CA HIS A 102 16.00 -10.01 -1.29
C HIS A 102 17.25 -10.76 -0.80
N LYS A 103 18.44 -10.18 -0.96
CA LYS A 103 19.70 -10.77 -0.48
C LYS A 103 19.67 -11.03 1.03
N LYS A 104 19.08 -10.11 1.80
CA LYS A 104 18.96 -10.24 3.26
C LYS A 104 17.96 -11.31 3.67
N ASN A 105 16.79 -11.36 3.05
CA ASN A 105 15.66 -12.18 3.52
C ASN A 105 15.49 -13.50 2.77
N LYS A 106 16.03 -13.61 1.55
CA LYS A 106 15.91 -14.80 0.67
C LYS A 106 14.45 -15.18 0.36
N LYS A 107 13.54 -14.19 0.39
CA LYS A 107 12.11 -14.36 0.12
C LYS A 107 11.71 -13.64 -1.15
N ASN A 108 10.62 -14.08 -1.75
CA ASN A 108 9.97 -13.33 -2.81
C ASN A 108 9.41 -12.02 -2.27
N ILE A 109 9.41 -10.99 -3.10
CA ILE A 109 8.98 -9.64 -2.74
C ILE A 109 7.75 -9.27 -3.57
N LEU A 110 6.61 -9.10 -2.92
CA LEU A 110 5.46 -8.43 -3.53
C LEU A 110 5.77 -6.94 -3.60
N VAL A 111 5.94 -6.41 -4.79
CA VAL A 111 6.13 -4.98 -5.00
C VAL A 111 4.79 -4.32 -5.30
N THR A 112 4.46 -3.29 -4.52
CA THR A 112 3.28 -2.44 -4.72
C THR A 112 3.69 -1.00 -4.96
N SER A 113 3.10 -0.37 -5.97
CA SER A 113 3.42 1.00 -6.37
C SER A 113 2.24 1.67 -7.06
N ASP A 114 2.27 3.00 -7.10
CA ASP A 114 1.40 3.87 -7.89
C ASP A 114 1.97 4.16 -9.29
N SER A 115 3.12 3.59 -9.65
CA SER A 115 3.75 3.75 -10.97
C SER A 115 3.73 2.44 -11.75
N ILE A 116 3.10 2.45 -12.92
CA ILE A 116 3.10 1.32 -13.86
C ILE A 116 4.51 1.12 -14.43
N THR A 117 5.19 2.20 -14.82
CA THR A 117 6.56 2.18 -15.32
C THR A 117 7.51 1.47 -14.36
N PHE A 118 7.39 1.78 -13.07
CA PHE A 118 8.20 1.10 -12.05
C PHE A 118 7.83 -0.38 -11.90
N LEU A 119 6.53 -0.71 -11.87
CA LEU A 119 6.07 -2.10 -11.75
C LEU A 119 6.53 -2.96 -12.93
N GLU A 120 6.51 -2.42 -14.14
CA GLU A 120 7.03 -3.10 -15.34
C GLU A 120 8.53 -3.36 -15.24
N GLU A 121 9.29 -2.38 -14.77
CA GLU A 121 10.74 -2.53 -14.59
C GLU A 121 11.08 -3.62 -13.57
N VAL A 122 10.47 -3.57 -12.38
CA VAL A 122 10.77 -4.54 -11.32
C VAL A 122 10.23 -5.95 -11.62
N SER A 123 9.21 -6.07 -12.47
CA SER A 123 8.67 -7.38 -12.88
C SER A 123 9.67 -8.25 -13.65
N LYS A 124 10.78 -7.67 -14.13
CA LYS A 124 11.88 -8.37 -14.76
C LYS A 124 12.76 -9.15 -13.76
N CYS A 125 12.61 -8.87 -12.46
CA CYS A 125 13.35 -9.54 -11.40
C CYS A 125 12.63 -10.84 -11.01
N GLU A 126 13.29 -11.98 -11.04
CA GLU A 126 12.71 -13.33 -10.79
C GLU A 126 12.07 -13.46 -9.39
N PHE A 127 12.61 -12.74 -8.40
CA PHE A 127 12.12 -12.76 -7.02
C PHE A 127 11.00 -11.75 -6.75
N VAL A 128 10.57 -11.00 -7.77
CA VAL A 128 9.53 -9.97 -7.63
C VAL A 128 8.17 -10.51 -8.07
N ILE A 129 7.18 -10.23 -7.29
CA ILE A 129 5.76 -10.47 -7.58
C ILE A 129 5.10 -9.10 -7.75
N THR A 130 4.33 -8.91 -8.82
CA THR A 130 3.51 -7.72 -9.03
C THR A 130 2.06 -8.10 -9.28
N ASN A 131 1.13 -7.34 -8.73
CA ASN A 131 -0.28 -7.47 -9.09
C ASN A 131 -0.57 -6.58 -10.31
N LYS A 132 -0.91 -7.20 -11.43
CA LYS A 132 -1.26 -6.50 -12.68
C LYS A 132 -2.62 -5.82 -12.54
N GLY A 133 -2.82 -4.71 -13.22
CA GLY A 133 -4.07 -3.97 -13.28
C GLY A 133 -3.87 -2.45 -13.32
N LYS A 134 -4.95 -1.72 -13.60
CA LYS A 134 -4.91 -0.26 -13.67
C LYS A 134 -4.77 0.34 -12.27
N ILE A 135 -3.84 1.26 -12.13
CA ILE A 135 -3.65 2.01 -10.89
C ILE A 135 -4.60 3.22 -10.90
N LEU A 136 -5.36 3.37 -9.82
CA LEU A 136 -6.29 4.48 -9.64
C LEU A 136 -6.17 5.04 -8.22
N HIS A 137 -6.36 6.35 -8.11
CA HIS A 137 -6.55 6.99 -6.81
C HIS A 137 -8.04 6.94 -6.46
N VAL A 138 -8.38 6.31 -5.34
CA VAL A 138 -9.78 6.09 -4.94
C VAL A 138 -10.53 7.40 -4.72
N ASP A 139 -9.85 8.41 -4.16
CA ASP A 139 -10.48 9.70 -3.80
C ASP A 139 -10.72 10.63 -5.00
N PHE A 140 -10.02 10.43 -6.12
CA PHE A 140 -10.06 11.32 -7.29
C PHE A 140 -10.61 10.63 -8.55
N SER A 141 -11.11 9.40 -8.43
CA SER A 141 -11.68 8.69 -9.57
C SER A 141 -13.15 9.05 -9.72
N GLU A 142 -13.53 9.64 -10.85
CA GLU A 142 -14.93 9.83 -11.25
C GLU A 142 -15.59 8.50 -11.70
N ASP A 143 -14.78 7.47 -11.92
CA ASP A 143 -15.22 6.16 -12.37
C ASP A 143 -15.63 5.28 -11.18
N ASN A 144 -16.93 5.17 -10.95
CA ASN A 144 -17.52 4.38 -9.86
C ASN A 144 -17.65 2.88 -10.18
N ARG A 145 -17.10 2.37 -11.29
CA ARG A 145 -17.15 0.94 -11.60
C ARG A 145 -16.28 0.17 -10.62
N LYS A 146 -16.84 -0.92 -10.08
CA LYS A 146 -16.18 -1.76 -9.06
C LYS A 146 -14.81 -2.30 -9.53
N GLU A 147 -14.72 -2.63 -10.81
CA GLU A 147 -13.52 -3.18 -11.46
C GLU A 147 -12.34 -2.20 -11.41
N MET A 148 -12.63 -0.91 -11.46
CA MET A 148 -11.60 0.13 -11.47
C MET A 148 -10.87 0.25 -10.12
N HIS A 149 -11.56 -0.05 -9.02
CA HIS A 149 -10.99 0.02 -7.69
C HIS A 149 -10.44 -1.32 -7.20
N LEU A 150 -10.72 -2.40 -7.94
CA LEU A 150 -10.40 -3.76 -7.52
C LEU A 150 -8.92 -3.96 -7.21
N LYS A 151 -8.02 -3.44 -8.06
CA LYS A 151 -6.58 -3.54 -7.85
C LYS A 151 -6.15 -2.94 -6.51
N THR A 152 -6.67 -1.77 -6.15
CA THR A 152 -6.33 -1.09 -4.89
C THR A 152 -6.72 -1.95 -3.68
N PHE A 153 -7.92 -2.53 -3.67
CA PHE A 153 -8.35 -3.42 -2.58
C PHE A 153 -7.58 -4.74 -2.55
N ILE A 154 -7.25 -5.30 -3.71
CA ILE A 154 -6.42 -6.50 -3.80
C ILE A 154 -5.02 -6.20 -3.27
N ASP A 155 -4.37 -5.12 -3.72
CA ASP A 155 -3.04 -4.73 -3.23
C ASP A 155 -3.05 -4.54 -1.71
N PHE A 156 -4.08 -3.90 -1.15
CA PHE A 156 -4.23 -3.71 0.29
C PHE A 156 -4.26 -5.05 1.05
N LEU A 157 -5.05 -6.01 0.58
CA LEU A 157 -5.17 -7.33 1.20
C LEU A 157 -3.93 -8.20 0.98
N LEU A 158 -3.27 -8.09 -0.17
CA LEU A 158 -2.00 -8.77 -0.41
C LEU A 158 -0.89 -8.22 0.49
N ILE A 159 -0.82 -6.90 0.70
CA ILE A 159 0.10 -6.29 1.67
C ILE A 159 -0.20 -6.82 3.08
N ALA A 160 -1.47 -6.88 3.48
CA ALA A 160 -1.88 -7.40 4.78
C ALA A 160 -1.44 -8.86 5.00
N ASN A 161 -1.44 -9.68 3.95
CA ASN A 161 -1.03 -11.08 3.99
C ASN A 161 0.49 -11.29 3.97
N ALA A 162 1.29 -10.28 3.62
CA ALA A 162 2.75 -10.38 3.63
C ALA A 162 3.28 -10.70 5.03
N GLN A 163 4.41 -11.40 5.14
CA GLN A 163 5.04 -11.68 6.42
C GLN A 163 5.59 -10.42 7.10
N GLU A 164 6.16 -9.53 6.30
CA GLU A 164 6.72 -8.25 6.71
C GLU A 164 6.38 -7.21 5.63
N VAL A 165 6.22 -5.97 6.03
CA VAL A 165 5.84 -4.85 5.16
C VAL A 165 6.91 -3.76 5.24
N TYR A 166 7.44 -3.36 4.09
CA TYR A 166 8.45 -2.32 3.96
C TYR A 166 7.91 -1.16 3.13
N LEU A 167 8.03 0.07 3.62
CA LEU A 167 7.87 1.28 2.82
C LEU A 167 9.24 1.83 2.47
N PHE A 168 9.56 1.89 1.19
CA PHE A 168 10.78 2.49 0.67
C PHE A 168 10.52 3.89 0.17
N ARG A 169 11.40 4.82 0.53
CA ARG A 169 11.33 6.18 -0.01
C ARG A 169 12.68 6.86 -0.03
N THR A 170 12.86 7.75 -1.00
CA THR A 170 14.00 8.65 -1.10
C THR A 170 13.58 9.97 -1.75
N GLY A 171 14.31 11.05 -1.50
CA GLY A 171 14.05 12.36 -2.07
C GLY A 171 12.60 12.81 -1.90
N LYS A 172 11.91 13.09 -3.02
CA LYS A 172 10.54 13.60 -3.07
C LYS A 172 9.46 12.50 -2.98
N MET A 173 9.83 11.24 -2.84
CA MET A 173 8.86 10.15 -2.72
C MET A 173 7.98 10.32 -1.48
N TYR A 174 6.69 9.97 -1.62
CA TYR A 174 5.69 10.24 -0.59
C TYR A 174 5.66 9.19 0.51
N LYS A 175 5.52 9.64 1.74
CA LYS A 175 5.31 8.79 2.91
C LYS A 175 3.86 8.30 2.99
N SER A 176 3.52 7.28 2.21
CA SER A 176 2.17 6.72 2.17
C SER A 176 1.81 5.97 3.47
N GLY A 177 0.60 6.22 3.96
CA GLY A 177 0.01 5.44 5.05
C GLY A 177 -0.59 4.10 4.63
N PHE A 178 -0.76 3.85 3.32
CA PHE A 178 -1.46 2.69 2.77
C PHE A 178 -0.88 1.35 3.23
N ALA A 179 0.41 1.14 3.01
CA ALA A 179 1.10 -0.08 3.41
C ALA A 179 1.14 -0.27 4.94
N LYS A 180 1.30 0.83 5.69
CA LYS A 180 1.24 0.80 7.16
C LYS A 180 -0.14 0.37 7.65
N SER A 181 -1.21 0.93 7.10
CA SER A 181 -2.58 0.57 7.46
C SER A 181 -2.89 -0.89 7.14
N ALA A 182 -2.47 -1.37 5.95
CA ALA A 182 -2.61 -2.77 5.59
C ALA A 182 -1.88 -3.71 6.55
N SER A 183 -0.65 -3.37 6.98
CA SER A 183 0.12 -4.18 7.92
C SER A 183 -0.56 -4.37 9.26
N LEU A 184 -1.40 -3.41 9.68
CA LEU A 184 -2.13 -3.48 10.94
C LEU A 184 -3.25 -4.52 10.95
N ILE A 185 -3.80 -4.91 9.78
CA ILE A 185 -4.92 -5.85 9.68
C ILE A 185 -4.60 -7.19 10.36
N TYR A 186 -3.41 -7.71 10.12
CA TYR A 186 -2.94 -8.98 10.71
C TYR A 186 -1.74 -8.78 11.65
N GLY A 187 -1.52 -7.55 12.14
CA GLY A 187 -0.44 -7.26 13.08
C GLY A 187 0.97 -7.48 12.50
N ARG A 188 1.14 -7.31 11.19
CA ARG A 188 2.42 -7.57 10.51
C ARG A 188 3.48 -6.54 10.89
N PRO A 189 4.75 -6.93 11.01
CA PRO A 189 5.86 -6.00 11.17
C PRO A 189 5.90 -4.98 10.02
N TYR A 190 6.07 -3.71 10.35
CA TYR A 190 6.17 -2.62 9.39
C TYR A 190 7.47 -1.85 9.59
N TYR A 191 8.19 -1.64 8.50
CA TYR A 191 9.46 -0.93 8.47
C TYR A 191 9.43 0.19 7.43
N GLU A 192 9.96 1.34 7.77
CA GLU A 192 10.22 2.44 6.83
C GLU A 192 11.71 2.51 6.54
N ILE A 193 12.08 2.42 5.27
CA ILE A 193 13.46 2.49 4.79
C ILE A 193 13.62 3.78 3.99
N VAL A 194 14.45 4.67 4.50
CA VAL A 194 14.87 5.90 3.82
C VAL A 194 16.27 5.70 3.28
N PHE A 195 16.52 5.99 2.00
CA PHE A 195 17.79 5.73 1.32
C PHE A 195 18.19 6.84 0.36
#